data_a859eae1695b19944be0c1ae3a97913c
#
_entry.id   a859eae1695b19944be0c1ae3a97913c
#
_cell.length_a   1.000
_cell.length_b   1.000
_cell.length_c   1.000
_cell.angle_alpha   90.00
_cell.angle_beta   90.00
_cell.angle_gamma   90.00
#
_symmetry.space_group_name_H-M   'P 1'
#
loop_
_entity.id
_entity.type
_entity.pdbx_description
1 polymer ?
#
loop_
_entity_poly.entity_id
_entity_poly.type
_entity_poly.pdbx_seq_one_letter_code
_entity_poly.pdbx_strand_id
1 'polypeptide(L)'
;SPQGLFRSEDGGVAWAPFFTLNGDPQFREWMGSVQDGTPDGPKLHSIIVDPRDPAHLCFAMSGGGVHESRDAGRSWTTLVEGLEVVEGFDAATVTFHDPHCVRLCPGNPDRLYQQNHCGIYRLDRPGRTWTRIGDNMPRGIGDIGFPIELHPRDPDTAWVFPMDGTDVWPRTSPDGRPAVYVTR
;
A
#
# COMPACT_ATOMS: atom_id res chain seq x y z
N SER A 1 1.06 -17.85 13.94
CA SER A 1 2.16 -18.04 12.98
C SER A 1 2.47 -16.69 12.34
N PRO A 2 3.71 -16.25 12.26
CA PRO A 2 4.02 -14.98 11.65
C PRO A 2 3.56 -14.97 10.19
N GLN A 3 2.99 -13.85 9.74
CA GLN A 3 2.70 -13.61 8.35
C GLN A 3 4.01 -13.60 7.56
N GLY A 4 3.94 -13.81 6.26
CA GLY A 4 5.11 -13.78 5.39
C GLY A 4 4.72 -13.83 3.93
N LEU A 5 5.70 -13.66 3.06
CA LEU A 5 5.56 -13.76 1.62
C LEU A 5 5.95 -15.16 1.14
N PHE A 6 5.10 -15.76 0.31
CA PHE A 6 5.31 -17.08 -0.28
C PHE A 6 5.10 -17.02 -1.78
N ARG A 7 5.78 -17.90 -2.50
CA ARG A 7 5.71 -18.04 -3.96
C ARG A 7 5.38 -19.47 -4.34
N SER A 8 4.50 -19.64 -5.31
CA SER A 8 4.27 -20.88 -6.03
C SER A 8 4.74 -20.75 -7.48
N GLU A 9 5.30 -21.82 -8.03
CA GLU A 9 5.73 -21.91 -9.43
C GLU A 9 4.98 -23.02 -10.20
N ASP A 10 4.00 -23.65 -9.56
CA ASP A 10 3.30 -24.84 -10.08
C ASP A 10 1.76 -24.71 -9.94
N GLY A 11 1.26 -23.47 -10.00
CA GLY A 11 -0.18 -23.21 -9.93
C GLY A 11 -0.79 -23.37 -8.53
N GLY A 12 0.03 -23.28 -7.49
CA GLY A 12 -0.44 -23.33 -6.09
C GLY A 12 -0.38 -24.73 -5.47
N VAL A 13 0.25 -25.70 -6.13
CA VAL A 13 0.42 -27.06 -5.60
C VAL A 13 1.46 -27.07 -4.47
N ALA A 14 2.57 -26.32 -4.64
CA ALA A 14 3.58 -26.12 -3.61
C ALA A 14 3.87 -24.63 -3.42
N TRP A 15 4.27 -24.26 -2.19
CA TRP A 15 4.58 -22.89 -1.80
C TRP A 15 5.94 -22.83 -1.10
N ALA A 16 6.81 -21.95 -1.58
CA ALA A 16 8.11 -21.69 -1.00
C ALA A 16 8.13 -20.29 -0.33
N PRO A 17 8.66 -20.15 0.87
CA PRO A 17 8.80 -18.84 1.50
C PRO A 17 9.91 -18.03 0.85
N PHE A 18 9.74 -16.72 0.82
CA PHE A 18 10.83 -15.78 0.56
C PHE A 18 11.72 -15.70 1.80
N PHE A 19 12.72 -16.55 1.85
CA PHE A 19 13.59 -16.69 3.04
C PHE A 19 14.31 -15.40 3.42
N THR A 20 14.73 -14.62 2.43
CA THR A 20 15.40 -13.32 2.61
C THR A 20 14.52 -12.31 3.32
N LEU A 21 13.20 -12.31 3.06
CA LEU A 21 12.24 -11.45 3.74
C LEU A 21 11.74 -12.08 5.03
N ASN A 22 11.20 -13.29 4.95
CA ASN A 22 10.57 -13.94 6.10
C ASN A 22 11.56 -14.28 7.21
N GLY A 23 12.85 -14.39 6.89
CA GLY A 23 13.96 -14.60 7.83
C GLY A 23 14.64 -13.33 8.30
N ASP A 24 14.33 -12.18 7.68
CA ASP A 24 14.93 -10.90 8.04
C ASP A 24 14.51 -10.48 9.46
N PRO A 25 15.46 -10.20 10.37
CA PRO A 25 15.14 -9.82 11.74
C PRO A 25 14.28 -8.55 11.83
N GLN A 26 14.52 -7.56 10.98
CA GLN A 26 13.78 -6.30 10.95
C GLN A 26 12.34 -6.52 10.50
N PHE A 27 12.14 -7.31 9.44
CA PHE A 27 10.80 -7.67 8.98
C PHE A 27 10.03 -8.46 10.05
N ARG A 28 10.69 -9.36 10.75
CA ARG A 28 10.09 -10.11 11.87
C ARG A 28 9.71 -9.23 13.04
N GLU A 29 10.56 -8.26 13.36
CA GLU A 29 10.27 -7.26 14.39
C GLU A 29 9.02 -6.46 14.03
N TRP A 30 8.94 -5.95 12.80
CA TRP A 30 7.76 -5.23 12.32
C TRP A 30 6.50 -6.10 12.38
N MET A 31 6.56 -7.33 11.89
CA MET A 31 5.42 -8.26 11.89
C MET A 31 4.99 -8.70 13.29
N GLY A 32 5.87 -8.60 14.27
CA GLY A 32 5.58 -8.89 15.68
C GLY A 32 5.19 -7.65 16.49
N SER A 33 5.27 -6.45 15.91
CA SER A 33 4.91 -5.22 16.62
C SER A 33 3.41 -5.15 16.87
N VAL A 34 3.04 -4.70 18.07
CA VAL A 34 1.65 -4.35 18.38
C VAL A 34 1.50 -2.87 18.07
N GLN A 35 0.59 -2.56 17.16
CA GLN A 35 0.24 -1.18 16.85
C GLN A 35 -1.10 -0.82 17.50
N ASP A 36 -1.18 0.40 18.03
CA ASP A 36 -2.43 0.93 18.53
C ASP A 36 -3.47 0.98 17.41
N GLY A 37 -4.61 0.34 17.64
CA GLY A 37 -5.73 0.29 16.67
C GLY A 37 -5.72 -0.91 15.71
N THR A 38 -4.67 -1.72 15.67
CA THR A 38 -4.64 -2.98 14.92
C THR A 38 -4.49 -4.17 15.86
N PRO A 39 -5.57 -4.79 16.31
CA PRO A 39 -5.53 -5.84 17.34
C PRO A 39 -4.68 -7.05 16.97
N ASP A 40 -4.42 -7.26 15.68
CA ASP A 40 -3.68 -8.40 15.15
C ASP A 40 -2.28 -8.03 14.62
N GLY A 41 -1.82 -6.79 14.84
CA GLY A 41 -0.54 -6.29 14.33
C GLY A 41 -0.53 -6.01 12.81
N PRO A 42 0.63 -5.72 12.23
CA PRO A 42 0.79 -5.41 10.81
C PRO A 42 0.29 -6.51 9.89
N LYS A 43 -0.30 -6.12 8.75
CA LYS A 43 -0.86 -7.05 7.77
C LYS A 43 -0.33 -6.78 6.37
N LEU A 44 0.24 -7.81 5.75
CA LEU A 44 0.65 -7.78 4.36
C LEU A 44 -0.56 -8.08 3.48
N HIS A 45 -0.94 -7.17 2.59
CA HIS A 45 -2.14 -7.30 1.77
C HIS A 45 -2.04 -6.86 0.32
N SER A 46 -0.97 -6.22 -0.09
CA SER A 46 -0.74 -5.93 -1.50
C SER A 46 0.54 -6.58 -1.96
N ILE A 47 0.46 -7.35 -3.03
CA ILE A 47 1.61 -7.97 -3.70
C ILE A 47 1.52 -7.60 -5.17
N ILE A 48 2.59 -7.04 -5.69
CA ILE A 48 2.71 -6.56 -7.07
C ILE A 48 3.91 -7.23 -7.71
N VAL A 49 3.70 -7.77 -8.91
CA VAL A 49 4.77 -8.24 -9.79
C VAL A 49 4.73 -7.36 -11.04
N ASP A 50 5.86 -6.75 -11.41
CA ASP A 50 5.94 -5.98 -12.65
C ASP A 50 5.75 -6.94 -13.84
N PRO A 51 4.76 -6.72 -14.71
CA PRO A 51 4.49 -7.62 -15.83
C PRO A 51 5.62 -7.68 -16.87
N ARG A 52 6.54 -6.71 -16.84
CA ARG A 52 7.71 -6.63 -17.75
C ARG A 52 8.95 -7.30 -17.18
N ASP A 53 9.02 -7.40 -15.84
CA ASP A 53 10.19 -7.95 -15.14
C ASP A 53 9.74 -8.72 -13.88
N PRO A 54 9.72 -10.05 -13.91
CA PRO A 54 9.32 -10.86 -12.76
C PRO A 54 10.29 -10.79 -11.58
N ALA A 55 11.47 -10.17 -11.76
CA ALA A 55 12.39 -9.89 -10.66
C ALA A 55 12.03 -8.60 -9.91
N HIS A 56 11.18 -7.74 -10.49
CA HIS A 56 10.71 -6.52 -9.86
C HIS A 56 9.39 -6.77 -9.12
N LEU A 57 9.47 -6.74 -7.81
CA LEU A 57 8.37 -7.04 -6.90
C LEU A 57 8.14 -5.86 -5.95
N CYS A 58 6.89 -5.61 -5.61
CA CYS A 58 6.56 -4.76 -4.47
C CYS A 58 5.55 -5.48 -3.58
N PHE A 59 5.60 -5.21 -2.28
CA PHE A 59 4.52 -5.54 -1.37
C PHE A 59 4.21 -4.35 -0.46
N ALA A 60 3.00 -4.32 0.05
CA ALA A 60 2.57 -3.31 1.00
C ALA A 60 1.97 -3.96 2.24
N MET A 61 2.24 -3.36 3.36
CA MET A 61 1.91 -3.87 4.68
C MET A 61 1.32 -2.75 5.53
N SER A 62 0.11 -2.95 6.01
CA SER A 62 -0.50 -2.06 7.00
C SER A 62 0.38 -2.04 8.25
N GLY A 63 0.75 -0.84 8.69
CA GLY A 63 1.71 -0.70 9.77
C GLY A 63 3.13 -1.16 9.42
N GLY A 64 3.55 -0.98 8.16
CA GLY A 64 4.88 -1.38 7.71
C GLY A 64 5.27 -0.78 6.36
N GLY A 65 4.40 0.00 5.72
CA GLY A 65 4.71 0.72 4.51
C GLY A 65 4.78 -0.13 3.25
N VAL A 66 5.46 0.38 2.24
CA VAL A 66 5.67 -0.26 0.94
C VAL A 66 7.12 -0.67 0.79
N HIS A 67 7.37 -1.85 0.28
CA HIS A 67 8.69 -2.42 0.05
C HIS A 67 8.86 -2.85 -1.40
N GLU A 68 10.06 -2.67 -1.93
CA GLU A 68 10.42 -2.97 -3.31
C GLU A 68 11.65 -3.87 -3.36
N SER A 69 11.58 -4.87 -4.23
CA SER A 69 12.70 -5.69 -4.65
C SER A 69 12.88 -5.61 -6.16
N ARG A 70 14.13 -5.55 -6.64
CA ARG A 70 14.49 -5.59 -8.06
C ARG A 70 15.37 -6.79 -8.42
N ASP A 71 15.46 -7.73 -7.52
CA ASP A 71 16.31 -8.91 -7.64
C ASP A 71 15.59 -10.21 -7.25
N ALA A 72 14.30 -10.27 -7.59
CA ALA A 72 13.42 -11.42 -7.31
C ALA A 72 13.30 -11.74 -5.81
N GLY A 73 13.29 -10.71 -4.96
CA GLY A 73 13.10 -10.85 -3.51
C GLY A 73 14.35 -11.23 -2.73
N ARG A 74 15.56 -11.07 -3.33
CA ARG A 74 16.82 -11.30 -2.61
C ARG A 74 17.18 -10.17 -1.68
N SER A 75 16.83 -8.93 -2.05
CA SER A 75 16.94 -7.75 -1.21
C SER A 75 15.69 -6.89 -1.32
N TRP A 76 15.43 -6.09 -0.28
CA TRP A 76 14.26 -5.24 -0.17
C TRP A 76 14.66 -3.85 0.30
N THR A 77 14.02 -2.83 -0.27
CA THR A 77 14.16 -1.44 0.14
C THR A 77 12.78 -0.85 0.40
N THR A 78 12.70 0.05 1.36
CA THR A 78 11.45 0.77 1.64
C THR A 78 11.14 1.80 0.54
N LEU A 79 9.86 2.00 0.30
CA LEU A 79 9.32 2.94 -0.68
C LEU A 79 8.26 3.79 0.03
N VAL A 80 8.71 4.61 1.00
CA VAL A 80 7.83 5.40 1.87
C VAL A 80 8.05 6.91 1.75
N GLU A 81 9.04 7.34 0.96
CA GLU A 81 9.35 8.76 0.78
C GLU A 81 8.15 9.52 0.21
N GLY A 82 7.78 10.63 0.82
CA GLY A 82 6.63 11.46 0.44
C GLY A 82 5.29 10.99 0.99
N LEU A 83 5.25 9.87 1.72
CA LEU A 83 4.05 9.46 2.45
C LEU A 83 3.94 10.20 3.78
N GLU A 84 2.75 10.61 4.11
CA GLU A 84 2.41 11.13 5.44
C GLU A 84 2.09 9.99 6.41
N VAL A 85 2.24 10.28 7.68
CA VAL A 85 1.81 9.45 8.80
C VAL A 85 0.82 10.24 9.66
N VAL A 86 0.13 9.56 10.53
CA VAL A 86 -0.79 10.21 11.49
C VAL A 86 -0.01 11.26 12.30
N GLU A 87 -0.65 12.41 12.54
CA GLU A 87 -0.05 13.51 13.28
C GLU A 87 0.52 13.05 14.63
N GLY A 88 1.74 13.50 14.93
CA GLY A 88 2.46 13.13 16.14
C GLY A 88 3.40 11.93 15.99
N PHE A 89 3.36 11.21 14.86
CA PHE A 89 4.29 10.13 14.57
C PHE A 89 5.45 10.57 13.65
N ASP A 90 6.56 9.86 13.74
CA ASP A 90 7.74 10.12 12.92
C ASP A 90 7.65 9.39 11.57
N ALA A 91 7.58 10.14 10.47
CA ALA A 91 7.53 9.60 9.12
C ALA A 91 8.80 8.82 8.69
N ALA A 92 9.91 8.95 9.43
CA ALA A 92 11.08 8.11 9.21
C ALA A 92 10.90 6.68 9.73
N THR A 93 9.92 6.47 10.59
CA THR A 93 9.62 5.16 11.18
C THR A 93 8.67 4.38 10.28
N VAL A 94 9.18 3.33 9.63
CA VAL A 94 8.46 2.54 8.61
C VAL A 94 7.14 1.97 9.11
N THR A 95 7.08 1.55 10.38
CA THR A 95 5.89 0.96 10.99
C THR A 95 4.73 1.93 11.21
N PHE A 96 4.94 3.23 11.04
CA PHE A 96 3.87 4.22 11.10
C PHE A 96 3.19 4.48 9.74
N HIS A 97 3.75 3.92 8.65
CA HIS A 97 3.11 3.97 7.35
C HIS A 97 2.06 2.87 7.22
N ASP A 98 0.85 3.26 6.85
CA ASP A 98 -0.31 2.38 6.81
C ASP A 98 -0.98 2.38 5.42
N PRO A 99 -0.35 1.77 4.40
CA PRO A 99 -1.00 1.54 3.12
C PRO A 99 -2.12 0.52 3.27
N HIS A 100 -3.27 0.81 2.69
CA HIS A 100 -4.43 -0.07 2.67
C HIS A 100 -4.55 -0.85 1.36
N CYS A 101 -4.11 -0.27 0.26
CA CYS A 101 -4.10 -0.91 -1.06
C CYS A 101 -3.08 -0.22 -1.96
N VAL A 102 -2.20 -0.99 -2.59
CA VAL A 102 -1.26 -0.50 -3.59
C VAL A 102 -1.49 -1.24 -4.90
N ARG A 103 -1.51 -0.51 -6.00
CA ARG A 103 -1.73 -1.04 -7.35
C ARG A 103 -0.67 -0.51 -8.32
N LEU A 104 -0.20 -1.39 -9.18
CA LEU A 104 0.56 -1.03 -10.37
C LEU A 104 -0.43 -0.72 -11.50
N CYS A 105 -0.23 0.39 -12.21
CA CYS A 105 -1.08 0.73 -13.34
C CYS A 105 -0.85 -0.22 -14.53
N PRO A 106 -1.85 -0.98 -14.98
CA PRO A 106 -1.66 -1.94 -16.08
C PRO A 106 -1.28 -1.27 -17.40
N GLY A 107 -1.81 -0.08 -17.66
CA GLY A 107 -1.54 0.70 -18.87
C GLY A 107 -0.18 1.42 -18.85
N ASN A 108 0.42 1.58 -17.69
CA ASN A 108 1.74 2.18 -17.49
C ASN A 108 2.41 1.61 -16.25
N PRO A 109 3.15 0.50 -16.34
CA PRO A 109 3.80 -0.12 -15.19
C PRO A 109 4.89 0.73 -14.49
N ASP A 110 5.18 1.91 -14.98
CA ASP A 110 6.02 2.89 -14.29
C ASP A 110 5.22 3.77 -13.31
N ARG A 111 3.91 3.56 -13.23
CA ARG A 111 3.04 4.29 -12.30
C ARG A 111 2.38 3.36 -11.30
N LEU A 112 2.50 3.73 -10.03
CA LEU A 112 1.81 3.09 -8.92
C LEU A 112 0.84 4.07 -8.28
N TYR A 113 -0.25 3.52 -7.77
CA TYR A 113 -1.20 4.25 -6.93
C TYR A 113 -1.35 3.56 -5.58
N GLN A 114 -1.69 4.33 -4.57
CA GLN A 114 -1.87 3.83 -3.23
C GLN A 114 -3.04 4.53 -2.55
N GLN A 115 -3.93 3.75 -1.95
CA GLN A 115 -4.81 4.19 -0.88
C GLN A 115 -4.11 3.92 0.44
N ASN A 116 -3.95 4.95 1.25
CA ASN A 116 -3.26 4.91 2.52
C ASN A 116 -4.18 5.46 3.62
N HIS A 117 -3.86 5.18 4.87
CA HIS A 117 -4.56 5.79 6.01
C HIS A 117 -4.51 7.32 5.99
N CYS A 118 -3.40 7.88 5.54
CA CYS A 118 -3.17 9.32 5.48
C CYS A 118 -3.37 9.91 4.09
N GLY A 119 -4.12 9.25 3.19
CA GLY A 119 -4.48 9.84 1.91
C GLY A 119 -4.40 8.92 0.71
N ILE A 120 -4.50 9.53 -0.48
CA ILE A 120 -4.38 8.87 -1.77
C ILE A 120 -3.10 9.39 -2.43
N TYR A 121 -2.27 8.47 -2.91
CA TYR A 121 -0.95 8.80 -3.45
C TYR A 121 -0.70 8.16 -4.81
N ARG A 122 0.19 8.82 -5.58
CA ARG A 122 0.71 8.35 -6.85
C ARG A 122 2.24 8.42 -6.83
N LEU A 123 2.88 7.43 -7.44
CA LEU A 123 4.31 7.41 -7.68
C LEU A 123 4.57 7.14 -9.15
N ASP A 124 5.37 7.97 -9.79
CA ASP A 124 5.82 7.83 -11.16
C ASP A 124 7.31 7.49 -11.22
N ARG A 125 7.67 6.39 -11.87
CA ARG A 125 9.05 5.98 -12.10
C ARG A 125 9.73 6.87 -13.16
N PRO A 126 11.03 7.10 -13.05
CA PRO A 126 12.01 6.48 -12.14
C PRO A 126 12.05 7.10 -10.73
N GLY A 127 11.14 8.02 -10.41
CA GLY A 127 11.00 8.60 -9.08
C GLY A 127 10.75 7.53 -8.00
N ARG A 128 11.07 7.89 -6.75
CA ARG A 128 10.85 7.06 -5.57
C ARG A 128 9.97 7.74 -4.53
N THR A 129 9.54 8.98 -4.82
CA THR A 129 8.76 9.82 -3.92
C THR A 129 7.28 9.75 -4.30
N TRP A 130 6.44 9.43 -3.35
CA TRP A 130 4.99 9.48 -3.50
C TRP A 130 4.50 10.93 -3.53
N THR A 131 3.59 11.21 -4.43
CA THR A 131 2.88 12.49 -4.51
C THR A 131 1.46 12.30 -4.00
N ARG A 132 1.05 13.08 -3.02
CA ARG A 132 -0.33 13.08 -2.55
C ARG A 132 -1.23 13.65 -3.62
N ILE A 133 -2.28 12.93 -3.96
CA ILE A 133 -3.32 13.33 -4.92
C ILE A 133 -4.70 13.45 -4.26
N GLY A 134 -4.81 13.00 -3.01
CA GLY A 134 -6.03 13.08 -2.22
C GLY A 134 -6.49 14.52 -1.95
N ASP A 135 -5.57 15.49 -1.98
CA ASP A 135 -5.90 16.92 -1.85
C ASP A 135 -6.82 17.45 -2.97
N ASN A 136 -6.94 16.72 -4.08
CA ASN A 136 -7.85 17.02 -5.18
C ASN A 136 -9.27 16.51 -4.95
N MET A 137 -9.53 15.80 -3.85
CA MET A 137 -10.88 15.36 -3.51
C MET A 137 -11.80 16.54 -3.22
N PRO A 138 -13.11 16.42 -3.50
CA PRO A 138 -14.06 17.48 -3.16
C PRO A 138 -14.01 17.85 -1.68
N ARG A 139 -14.16 19.13 -1.38
CA ARG A 139 -14.16 19.61 0.01
C ARG A 139 -15.23 18.90 0.84
N GLY A 140 -14.85 18.49 2.03
CA GLY A 140 -15.72 17.77 2.96
C GLY A 140 -15.78 16.27 2.71
N ILE A 141 -15.09 15.77 1.68
CA ILE A 141 -14.86 14.34 1.49
C ILE A 141 -13.45 14.04 1.98
N GLY A 142 -13.32 13.09 2.88
CA GLY A 142 -12.00 12.60 3.30
C GLY A 142 -11.34 11.77 2.19
N ASP A 143 -10.04 11.62 2.26
CA ASP A 143 -9.25 10.80 1.33
C ASP A 143 -8.73 9.50 1.97
N ILE A 144 -9.26 9.16 3.14
CA ILE A 144 -9.03 7.85 3.77
C ILE A 144 -9.98 6.82 3.16
N GLY A 145 -9.45 5.67 2.80
CA GLY A 145 -10.26 4.57 2.26
C GLY A 145 -9.45 3.29 2.19
N PHE A 146 -10.07 2.20 1.73
CA PHE A 146 -9.38 0.93 1.55
C PHE A 146 -9.13 0.59 0.08
N PRO A 147 -10.17 0.58 -0.79
CA PRO A 147 -9.97 0.17 -2.17
C PRO A 147 -9.45 1.32 -3.03
N ILE A 148 -8.57 0.97 -3.94
CA ILE A 148 -8.25 1.75 -5.13
C ILE A 148 -8.22 0.80 -6.32
N GLU A 149 -8.86 1.18 -7.42
CA GLU A 149 -8.84 0.42 -8.66
C GLU A 149 -8.39 1.31 -9.81
N LEU A 150 -7.73 0.73 -10.80
CA LEU A 150 -7.10 1.46 -11.88
C LEU A 150 -7.69 1.07 -13.23
N HIS A 151 -7.81 2.05 -14.12
CA HIS A 151 -8.24 1.76 -15.47
C HIS A 151 -7.17 0.94 -16.21
N PRO A 152 -7.55 -0.13 -16.93
CA PRO A 152 -6.58 -1.08 -17.49
C PRO A 152 -5.72 -0.49 -18.63
N ARG A 153 -6.12 0.63 -19.23
CA ARG A 153 -5.44 1.25 -20.38
C ARG A 153 -5.16 2.73 -20.24
N ASP A 154 -5.84 3.41 -19.31
CA ASP A 154 -5.66 4.83 -19.06
C ASP A 154 -4.98 5.05 -17.72
N PRO A 155 -3.68 5.43 -17.70
CA PRO A 155 -2.92 5.53 -16.48
C PRO A 155 -3.34 6.71 -15.58
N ASP A 156 -4.13 7.64 -16.08
CA ASP A 156 -4.59 8.80 -15.32
C ASP A 156 -5.95 8.57 -14.63
N THR A 157 -6.60 7.45 -14.96
CA THR A 157 -7.92 7.12 -14.39
C THR A 157 -7.82 6.08 -13.28
N ALA A 158 -8.21 6.49 -12.08
CA ALA A 158 -8.32 5.64 -10.89
C ALA A 158 -9.66 5.88 -10.18
N TRP A 159 -10.19 4.85 -9.53
CA TRP A 159 -11.40 4.90 -8.72
C TRP A 159 -11.06 4.62 -7.26
N VAL A 160 -11.64 5.43 -6.38
CA VAL A 160 -11.53 5.27 -4.93
C VAL A 160 -12.91 5.29 -4.29
N PHE A 161 -13.01 4.63 -3.14
CA PHE A 161 -14.19 4.65 -2.29
C PHE A 161 -13.78 5.21 -0.92
N PRO A 162 -13.77 6.54 -0.75
CA PRO A 162 -13.34 7.16 0.48
C PRO A 162 -14.35 6.90 1.59
N MET A 163 -13.82 6.81 2.79
CA MET A 163 -14.58 6.83 4.01
C MET A 163 -14.49 8.23 4.63
N ASP A 164 -15.38 8.51 5.57
CA ASP A 164 -15.30 9.72 6.37
C ASP A 164 -13.92 9.81 7.06
N GLY A 165 -13.19 10.88 6.79
CA GLY A 165 -11.90 11.17 7.40
C GLY A 165 -11.99 11.64 8.85
N THR A 166 -13.19 11.61 9.47
CA THR A 166 -13.36 12.00 10.86
C THR A 166 -12.75 10.97 11.81
N ASP A 167 -12.37 11.41 13.00
CA ASP A 167 -11.89 10.55 14.09
C ASP A 167 -12.99 9.68 14.71
N VAL A 168 -14.20 9.73 14.15
CA VAL A 168 -15.34 8.97 14.65
C VAL A 168 -15.25 7.52 14.16
N TRP A 169 -15.23 6.62 15.10
CA TRP A 169 -15.28 5.18 14.83
C TRP A 169 -16.68 4.62 15.08
N PRO A 170 -17.26 3.75 14.25
CA PRO A 170 -16.69 3.28 12.99
C PRO A 170 -16.75 4.34 11.89
N ARG A 171 -15.70 4.36 11.04
CA ARG A 171 -15.64 5.27 9.90
C ARG A 171 -16.71 4.89 8.89
N THR A 172 -17.45 5.88 8.43
CA THR A 172 -18.54 5.72 7.47
C THR A 172 -18.29 6.61 6.26
N SER A 173 -19.11 6.42 5.23
CA SER A 173 -19.09 7.36 4.11
C SER A 173 -19.62 8.74 4.57
N PRO A 174 -19.10 9.84 4.01
CA PRO A 174 -19.56 11.19 4.33
C PRO A 174 -21.08 11.30 4.25
N ASP A 175 -21.69 11.89 5.28
CA ASP A 175 -23.15 12.02 5.41
C ASP A 175 -23.94 10.71 5.28
N GLY A 176 -23.31 9.57 5.52
CA GLY A 176 -23.93 8.25 5.30
C GLY A 176 -24.25 7.95 3.83
N ARG A 177 -23.61 8.67 2.90
CA ARG A 177 -23.84 8.55 1.45
C ARG A 177 -22.59 7.97 0.79
N PRO A 178 -22.51 6.64 0.65
CA PRO A 178 -21.37 6.01 -0.01
C PRO A 178 -21.30 6.44 -1.48
N ALA A 179 -20.10 6.80 -1.94
CA ALA A 179 -19.88 7.20 -3.32
C ALA A 179 -18.50 6.74 -3.80
N VAL A 180 -18.44 6.38 -5.09
CA VAL A 180 -17.19 6.12 -5.79
C VAL A 180 -16.75 7.42 -6.46
N TYR A 181 -15.49 7.78 -6.27
CA TYR A 181 -14.86 8.92 -6.90
C TYR A 181 -13.88 8.46 -7.97
N VAL A 182 -13.77 9.21 -9.04
CA VAL A 182 -12.85 8.94 -10.14
C VAL A 182 -11.96 10.15 -10.40
N THR A 183 -10.66 9.92 -10.57
CA THR A 183 -9.72 10.89 -11.12
C THR A 183 -9.59 10.68 -12.63
N ARG A 184 -9.24 11.77 -13.35
CA ARG A 184 -8.92 11.75 -14.78
C ARG A 184 -7.78 12.70 -15.05
#